data_130dfcd89223ec9faac49d1c4ef50be2
#
_entry.id   130dfcd89223ec9faac49d1c4ef50be2
#
_cell.length_a   1.000
_cell.length_b   1.000
_cell.length_c   1.000
_cell.angle_alpha   90.00
_cell.angle_beta   90.00
_cell.angle_gamma   90.00
#
_symmetry.space_group_name_H-M   'P 1'
#
loop_
_entity.id
_entity.type
_entity.pdbx_description
1 polymer ?
#
loop_
_entity_poly.entity_id
_entity_poly.type
_entity_poly.pdbx_seq_one_letter_code
_entity_poly.pdbx_strand_id
1 'polypeptide(L)'
;LIAQLEQAGHDKRARHYAHQLGLHMSEVDTPDGYLSTSVLGHVKQRIGWIVALALLGIVSGLIIAQYEDTLSQLVLLAVYMPVIAAAGGNTGTQAATLVIRALATGELKKRQWLEVLWKESRVALFIALAIAIVMVGRIMLFSGGQSTGGFAIEDIALAIAVALFIQVTISTTLGGLLPIIARACKLDPAVLVSPVLASIVDISGMWIYFTVVNYFLGIA
;
A
#
# COMPACT_ATOMS: atom_id res chain seq x y z
N LEU A 1 3.33 32.32 12.81
CA LEU A 1 4.07 33.12 11.83
C LEU A 1 3.54 32.90 10.41
N ILE A 2 3.46 31.62 9.93
CA ILE A 2 2.95 31.29 8.58
C ILE A 2 1.53 31.83 8.40
N ALA A 3 0.58 31.47 9.29
CA ALA A 3 -0.79 31.97 9.26
C ALA A 3 -0.91 33.51 9.34
N GLN A 4 0.01 34.17 10.06
CA GLN A 4 0.06 35.62 10.12
C GLN A 4 0.57 36.26 8.82
N LEU A 5 1.48 35.58 8.11
CA LEU A 5 1.99 36.05 6.82
C LEU A 5 0.93 35.84 5.71
N GLU A 6 0.15 34.77 5.77
CA GLU A 6 -0.98 34.53 4.87
C GLU A 6 -2.09 35.57 5.06
N GLN A 7 -2.47 35.85 6.31
CA GLN A 7 -3.45 36.91 6.65
C GLN A 7 -2.99 38.32 6.21
N ALA A 8 -1.68 38.51 6.15
CA ALA A 8 -1.09 39.80 5.70
C ALA A 8 -0.87 39.87 4.19
N GLY A 9 -1.32 38.89 3.39
CA GLY A 9 -1.17 38.85 1.93
C GLY A 9 0.25 38.56 1.44
N HIS A 10 1.13 38.05 2.29
CA HIS A 10 2.52 37.72 1.95
C HIS A 10 2.71 36.25 1.57
N ASP A 11 1.86 35.70 0.70
CA ASP A 11 1.83 34.26 0.31
C ASP A 11 3.19 33.70 -0.13
N LYS A 12 4.01 34.48 -0.82
CA LYS A 12 5.34 34.04 -1.27
C LYS A 12 6.29 33.80 -0.07
N ARG A 13 6.19 34.62 0.96
CA ARG A 13 7.00 34.50 2.18
C ARG A 13 6.48 33.37 3.06
N ALA A 14 5.16 33.22 3.18
CA ALA A 14 4.54 32.12 3.89
C ALA A 14 4.95 30.77 3.30
N ARG A 15 4.91 30.64 1.98
CA ARG A 15 5.37 29.43 1.24
C ARG A 15 6.86 29.18 1.41
N HIS A 16 7.69 30.21 1.39
CA HIS A 16 9.13 30.07 1.60
C HIS A 16 9.44 29.54 3.01
N TYR A 17 8.78 30.06 4.05
CA TYR A 17 8.94 29.58 5.42
C TYR A 17 8.33 28.17 5.62
N ALA A 18 7.18 27.88 5.02
CA ALA A 18 6.60 26.54 5.03
C ALA A 18 7.56 25.52 4.41
N HIS A 19 8.16 25.86 3.27
CA HIS A 19 9.16 25.01 2.60
C HIS A 19 10.42 24.81 3.45
N GLN A 20 10.91 25.84 4.16
CA GLN A 20 12.04 25.73 5.08
C GLN A 20 11.74 24.85 6.28
N LEU A 21 10.49 24.81 6.74
CA LEU A 21 10.02 23.96 7.85
C LEU A 21 9.61 22.56 7.40
N GLY A 22 9.81 22.21 6.11
CA GLY A 22 9.41 20.90 5.57
C GLY A 22 7.90 20.70 5.46
N LEU A 23 7.12 21.77 5.64
CA LEU A 23 5.69 21.78 5.40
C LEU A 23 5.49 22.00 3.89
N HIS A 24 5.28 20.93 3.15
CA HIS A 24 4.85 21.02 1.76
C HIS A 24 3.38 21.46 1.75
N MET A 25 3.17 22.75 1.55
CA MET A 25 1.88 23.23 1.07
C MET A 25 1.75 22.71 -0.36
N SER A 26 0.85 21.76 -0.57
CA SER A 26 0.58 21.24 -1.92
C SER A 26 0.11 22.40 -2.80
N GLU A 27 0.50 22.41 -4.07
CA GLU A 27 0.00 23.37 -5.07
C GLU A 27 -1.53 23.27 -5.30
N VAL A 28 -2.21 22.46 -4.53
CA VAL A 28 -3.67 22.34 -4.44
C VAL A 28 -4.24 23.35 -3.44
N ASP A 29 -3.49 24.39 -3.09
CA ASP A 29 -4.07 25.56 -2.41
C ASP A 29 -5.07 26.22 -3.35
N THR A 30 -6.32 25.80 -3.21
CA THR A 30 -7.43 26.59 -3.72
C THR A 30 -7.35 27.94 -3.01
N PRO A 31 -7.38 29.06 -3.75
CA PRO A 31 -7.39 30.40 -3.15
C PRO A 31 -8.53 30.55 -2.12
N ASP A 32 -9.53 29.74 -2.23
CA ASP A 32 -10.67 29.62 -1.34
C ASP A 32 -10.42 28.43 -0.43
N GLY A 33 -10.39 28.61 0.89
CA GLY A 33 -10.19 27.56 1.89
C GLY A 33 -11.11 26.34 1.65
N TYR A 34 -10.79 25.21 2.28
CA TYR A 34 -11.49 23.94 2.07
C TYR A 34 -13.02 24.04 2.14
N LEU A 35 -13.56 24.82 3.08
CA LEU A 35 -15.02 24.98 3.27
C LEU A 35 -15.67 25.93 2.24
N SER A 36 -14.92 26.85 1.65
CA SER A 36 -15.39 27.78 0.64
C SER A 36 -15.39 27.19 -0.78
N THR A 37 -14.61 26.13 -1.02
CA THR A 37 -14.58 25.43 -2.28
C THR A 37 -15.90 24.67 -2.50
N SER A 38 -16.55 24.88 -3.64
CA SER A 38 -17.80 24.19 -3.96
C SER A 38 -17.59 22.67 -4.08
N VAL A 39 -18.66 21.90 -3.83
CA VAL A 39 -18.64 20.43 -3.97
C VAL A 39 -18.15 20.01 -5.36
N LEU A 40 -18.63 20.67 -6.42
CA LEU A 40 -18.17 20.40 -7.79
C LEU A 40 -16.69 20.73 -8.00
N GLY A 41 -16.16 21.73 -7.30
CA GLY A 41 -14.74 22.06 -7.28
C GLY A 41 -13.92 20.89 -6.73
N HIS A 42 -14.30 20.38 -5.56
CA HIS A 42 -13.67 19.21 -4.96
C HIS A 42 -13.78 17.95 -5.82
N VAL A 43 -14.92 17.72 -6.47
CA VAL A 43 -15.10 16.59 -7.41
C VAL A 43 -14.14 16.71 -8.59
N LYS A 44 -14.07 17.87 -9.24
CA LYS A 44 -13.19 18.10 -10.39
C LYS A 44 -11.71 17.87 -10.07
N GLN A 45 -11.27 18.27 -8.88
CA GLN A 45 -9.88 18.09 -8.44
C GLN A 45 -9.50 16.61 -8.20
N ARG A 46 -10.48 15.78 -7.83
CA ARG A 46 -10.22 14.39 -7.38
C ARG A 46 -10.62 13.33 -8.42
N ILE A 47 -11.65 13.60 -9.24
CA ILE A 47 -12.29 12.58 -10.06
C ILE A 47 -11.32 11.93 -11.06
N GLY A 48 -10.45 12.71 -11.70
CA GLY A 48 -9.48 12.18 -12.68
C GLY A 48 -8.53 11.15 -12.05
N TRP A 49 -8.02 11.47 -10.86
CA TRP A 49 -7.14 10.56 -10.11
C TRP A 49 -7.86 9.31 -9.61
N ILE A 50 -9.06 9.48 -9.05
CA ILE A 50 -9.88 8.36 -8.55
C ILE A 50 -10.27 7.41 -9.68
N VAL A 51 -10.65 7.95 -10.85
CA VAL A 51 -10.96 7.14 -12.04
C VAL A 51 -9.73 6.38 -12.53
N ALA A 52 -8.55 7.02 -12.55
CA ALA A 52 -7.31 6.34 -12.94
C ALA A 52 -6.99 5.16 -12.00
N LEU A 53 -7.15 5.35 -10.69
CA LEU A 53 -6.96 4.27 -9.71
C LEU A 53 -8.01 3.16 -9.84
N ALA A 54 -9.28 3.51 -10.13
CA ALA A 54 -10.33 2.53 -10.38
C ALA A 54 -10.03 1.69 -11.63
N LEU A 55 -9.49 2.30 -12.69
CA LEU A 55 -9.05 1.56 -13.89
C LEU A 55 -7.88 0.61 -13.59
N LEU A 56 -6.94 1.01 -12.72
CA LEU A 56 -5.90 0.11 -12.23
C LEU A 56 -6.49 -1.05 -11.42
N GLY A 57 -7.54 -0.81 -10.63
CA GLY A 57 -8.25 -1.86 -9.89
C GLY A 57 -8.88 -2.94 -10.79
N ILE A 58 -9.24 -2.60 -12.05
CA ILE A 58 -9.72 -3.59 -13.03
C ILE A 58 -8.64 -4.64 -13.32
N VAL A 59 -7.36 -4.27 -13.32
CA VAL A 59 -6.25 -5.21 -13.54
C VAL A 59 -6.23 -6.28 -12.45
N SER A 60 -6.42 -5.89 -11.18
CA SER A 60 -6.55 -6.84 -10.07
C SER A 60 -7.73 -7.79 -10.27
N GLY A 61 -8.88 -7.28 -10.70
CA GLY A 61 -10.05 -8.09 -11.04
C GLY A 61 -9.81 -9.09 -12.18
N LEU A 62 -9.08 -8.67 -13.22
CA LEU A 62 -8.70 -9.57 -14.33
C LEU A 62 -7.76 -10.68 -13.87
N ILE A 63 -6.84 -10.40 -12.95
CA ILE A 63 -5.99 -11.43 -12.34
C ILE A 63 -6.86 -12.44 -11.61
N ILE A 64 -7.79 -12.00 -10.77
CA ILE A 64 -8.69 -12.90 -10.03
C ILE A 64 -9.49 -13.78 -10.99
N ALA A 65 -9.99 -13.20 -12.10
CA ALA A 65 -10.74 -13.95 -13.12
C ALA A 65 -9.90 -15.04 -13.79
N GLN A 66 -8.59 -14.84 -13.96
CA GLN A 66 -7.70 -15.88 -14.49
C GLN A 66 -7.58 -17.12 -13.58
N TYR A 67 -7.87 -16.94 -12.28
CA TYR A 67 -7.80 -18.03 -11.29
C TYR A 67 -9.18 -18.52 -10.84
N GLU A 68 -10.22 -18.36 -11.70
CA GLU A 68 -11.59 -18.81 -11.41
C GLU A 68 -11.63 -20.31 -11.12
N ASP A 69 -10.89 -21.13 -11.88
CA ASP A 69 -10.81 -22.57 -11.67
C ASP A 69 -10.21 -22.91 -10.30
N THR A 70 -9.18 -22.20 -9.88
CA THR A 70 -8.59 -22.36 -8.54
C THR A 70 -9.60 -22.03 -7.45
N LEU A 71 -10.33 -20.92 -7.60
CA LEU A 71 -11.36 -20.50 -6.65
C LEU A 71 -12.55 -21.48 -6.61
N SER A 72 -12.94 -22.06 -7.74
CA SER A 72 -14.02 -23.04 -7.81
C SER A 72 -13.65 -24.35 -7.10
N GLN A 73 -12.39 -24.78 -7.18
CA GLN A 73 -11.88 -25.97 -6.49
C GLN A 73 -11.72 -25.72 -4.98
N LEU A 74 -11.32 -24.51 -4.58
CA LEU A 74 -11.07 -24.17 -3.19
C LEU A 74 -11.63 -22.78 -2.84
N VAL A 75 -12.94 -22.70 -2.62
CA VAL A 75 -13.67 -21.46 -2.27
C VAL A 75 -13.11 -20.81 -1.00
N LEU A 76 -12.51 -21.60 -0.11
CA LEU A 76 -11.86 -21.08 1.11
C LEU A 76 -10.83 -20.00 0.80
N LEU A 77 -10.17 -20.02 -0.36
CA LEU A 77 -9.21 -19.02 -0.77
C LEU A 77 -9.82 -17.60 -0.84
N ALA A 78 -11.08 -17.49 -1.25
CA ALA A 78 -11.77 -16.21 -1.33
C ALA A 78 -11.88 -15.51 0.04
N VAL A 79 -11.95 -16.27 1.13
CA VAL A 79 -12.02 -15.74 2.51
C VAL A 79 -10.74 -15.00 2.89
N TYR A 80 -9.58 -15.43 2.35
CA TYR A 80 -8.27 -14.86 2.69
C TYR A 80 -7.79 -13.77 1.73
N MET A 81 -8.41 -13.60 0.56
CA MET A 81 -8.05 -12.54 -0.40
C MET A 81 -8.05 -11.13 0.23
N PRO A 82 -9.10 -10.72 0.99
CA PRO A 82 -9.10 -9.43 1.65
C PRO A 82 -7.97 -9.27 2.67
N VAL A 83 -7.57 -10.37 3.32
CA VAL A 83 -6.48 -10.34 4.32
C VAL A 83 -5.13 -10.11 3.64
N ILE A 84 -4.89 -10.75 2.49
CA ILE A 84 -3.67 -10.55 1.69
C ILE A 84 -3.53 -9.10 1.24
N ALA A 85 -4.61 -8.55 0.66
CA ALA A 85 -4.63 -7.15 0.21
C ALA A 85 -4.44 -6.17 1.40
N ALA A 86 -5.20 -6.35 2.48
CA ALA A 86 -5.14 -5.48 3.65
C ALA A 86 -3.77 -5.53 4.35
N ALA A 87 -3.19 -6.72 4.53
CA ALA A 87 -1.90 -6.86 5.19
C ALA A 87 -0.80 -6.14 4.39
N GLY A 88 -0.74 -6.35 3.08
CA GLY A 88 0.21 -5.66 2.21
C GLY A 88 -0.02 -4.13 2.22
N GLY A 89 -1.25 -3.68 2.03
CA GLY A 89 -1.60 -2.27 2.03
C GLY A 89 -1.24 -1.56 3.34
N ASN A 90 -1.58 -2.17 4.47
CA ASN A 90 -1.32 -1.59 5.79
C ASN A 90 0.18 -1.49 6.10
N THR A 91 0.93 -2.57 5.87
CA THR A 91 2.37 -2.59 6.17
C THR A 91 3.16 -1.67 5.24
N GLY A 92 2.82 -1.65 3.95
CA GLY A 92 3.43 -0.76 2.97
C GLY A 92 3.13 0.72 3.27
N THR A 93 1.89 1.05 3.60
CA THR A 93 1.51 2.43 3.96
C THR A 93 2.17 2.87 5.26
N GLN A 94 2.33 1.98 6.23
CA GLN A 94 3.04 2.28 7.47
C GLN A 94 4.52 2.61 7.21
N ALA A 95 5.22 1.80 6.41
CA ALA A 95 6.59 2.06 6.00
C ALA A 95 6.71 3.40 5.25
N ALA A 96 5.81 3.65 4.29
CA ALA A 96 5.76 4.88 3.53
C ALA A 96 5.61 6.11 4.43
N THR A 97 4.69 6.06 5.39
CA THR A 97 4.44 7.16 6.32
C THR A 97 5.68 7.51 7.15
N LEU A 98 6.40 6.50 7.64
CA LEU A 98 7.63 6.70 8.41
C LEU A 98 8.72 7.35 7.55
N VAL A 99 8.91 6.88 6.32
CA VAL A 99 9.91 7.43 5.39
C VAL A 99 9.52 8.84 4.93
N ILE A 100 8.26 9.11 4.64
CA ILE A 100 7.77 10.46 4.31
C ILE A 100 8.10 11.43 5.44
N ARG A 101 7.79 11.04 6.67
CA ARG A 101 8.11 11.84 7.86
C ARG A 101 9.62 12.12 7.98
N ALA A 102 10.44 11.08 7.86
CA ALA A 102 11.89 11.21 7.96
C ALA A 102 12.49 12.10 6.84
N LEU A 103 11.91 12.05 5.63
CA LEU A 103 12.26 12.95 4.54
C LEU A 103 11.83 14.40 4.80
N ALA A 104 10.67 14.61 5.41
CA ALA A 104 10.14 15.94 5.73
C ALA A 104 10.93 16.62 6.85
N THR A 105 11.33 15.86 7.87
CA THR A 105 12.16 16.37 8.99
C THR A 105 13.64 16.52 8.63
N GLY A 106 14.06 16.05 7.46
CA GLY A 106 15.47 16.12 7.03
C GLY A 106 16.38 15.05 7.65
N GLU A 107 15.81 14.09 8.40
CA GLU A 107 16.54 12.94 8.94
C GLU A 107 17.07 12.05 7.82
N LEU A 108 16.32 11.93 6.71
CA LEU A 108 16.67 11.15 5.52
C LEU A 108 16.97 12.06 4.32
N LYS A 109 18.03 11.70 3.59
CA LYS A 109 18.39 12.32 2.31
C LYS A 109 18.07 11.37 1.16
N LYS A 110 17.76 11.91 -0.02
CA LYS A 110 17.46 11.09 -1.24
C LYS A 110 18.55 10.07 -1.59
N ARG A 111 19.81 10.36 -1.25
CA ARG A 111 20.96 9.49 -1.56
C ARG A 111 21.01 8.24 -0.67
N GLN A 112 20.26 8.20 0.44
CA GLN A 112 20.27 7.11 1.41
C GLN A 112 19.25 6.00 1.07
N TRP A 113 18.82 5.90 -0.17
CA TRP A 113 17.81 4.93 -0.59
C TRP A 113 18.23 3.47 -0.35
N LEU A 114 19.54 3.14 -0.49
CA LEU A 114 20.06 1.79 -0.20
C LEU A 114 19.99 1.46 1.30
N GLU A 115 20.26 2.43 2.15
CA GLU A 115 20.17 2.27 3.61
C GLU A 115 18.71 2.02 4.02
N VAL A 116 17.78 2.78 3.42
CA VAL A 116 16.34 2.59 3.63
C VAL A 116 15.89 1.22 3.10
N LEU A 117 16.27 0.86 1.87
CA LEU A 117 15.97 -0.45 1.30
C LEU A 117 16.42 -1.58 2.23
N TRP A 118 17.66 -1.54 2.68
CA TRP A 118 18.22 -2.56 3.56
C TRP A 118 17.53 -2.61 4.92
N LYS A 119 17.20 -1.45 5.49
CA LYS A 119 16.51 -1.34 6.76
C LYS A 119 15.07 -1.86 6.65
N GLU A 120 14.31 -1.36 5.69
CA GLU A 120 12.91 -1.72 5.49
C GLU A 120 12.75 -3.21 5.10
N SER A 121 13.65 -3.76 4.29
CA SER A 121 13.61 -5.19 3.95
C SER A 121 13.77 -6.08 5.19
N ARG A 122 14.64 -5.73 6.12
CA ARG A 122 14.79 -6.49 7.38
C ARG A 122 13.57 -6.34 8.29
N VAL A 123 13.06 -5.13 8.42
CA VAL A 123 11.82 -4.89 9.18
C VAL A 123 10.67 -5.68 8.57
N ALA A 124 10.55 -5.65 7.24
CA ALA A 124 9.55 -6.36 6.49
C ALA A 124 9.57 -7.88 6.75
N LEU A 125 10.77 -8.50 6.76
CA LEU A 125 10.92 -9.92 7.03
C LEU A 125 10.39 -10.32 8.42
N PHE A 126 10.68 -9.53 9.45
CA PHE A 126 10.18 -9.81 10.80
C PHE A 126 8.66 -9.62 10.91
N ILE A 127 8.13 -8.56 10.32
CA ILE A 127 6.68 -8.30 10.30
C ILE A 127 5.97 -9.41 9.51
N ALA A 128 6.49 -9.76 8.33
CA ALA A 128 5.93 -10.80 7.48
C ALA A 128 5.89 -12.15 8.19
N LEU A 129 6.98 -12.52 8.89
CA LEU A 129 7.05 -13.76 9.68
C LEU A 129 6.01 -13.76 10.80
N ALA A 130 5.90 -12.66 11.56
CA ALA A 130 4.92 -12.56 12.63
C ALA A 130 3.48 -12.71 12.11
N ILE A 131 3.15 -12.03 11.01
CA ILE A 131 1.81 -12.11 10.40
C ILE A 131 1.55 -13.50 9.83
N ALA A 132 2.55 -14.14 9.20
CA ALA A 132 2.42 -15.50 8.67
C ALA A 132 2.12 -16.52 9.78
N ILE A 133 2.81 -16.43 10.92
CA ILE A 133 2.57 -17.29 12.09
C ILE A 133 1.13 -17.09 12.61
N VAL A 134 0.69 -15.85 12.75
CA VAL A 134 -0.69 -15.55 13.17
C VAL A 134 -1.70 -16.13 12.18
N MET A 135 -1.41 -16.07 10.88
CA MET A 135 -2.29 -16.62 9.84
C MET A 135 -2.37 -18.14 9.89
N VAL A 136 -1.25 -18.83 10.03
CA VAL A 136 -1.27 -20.30 10.23
C VAL A 136 -2.10 -20.65 11.45
N GLY A 137 -1.86 -20.00 12.58
CA GLY A 137 -2.65 -20.23 13.79
C GLY A 137 -4.15 -19.99 13.58
N ARG A 138 -4.52 -18.93 12.88
CA ARG A 138 -5.91 -18.61 12.55
C ARG A 138 -6.54 -19.70 11.67
N ILE A 139 -5.85 -20.18 10.64
CA ILE A 139 -6.37 -21.21 9.73
C ILE A 139 -6.53 -22.53 10.48
N MET A 140 -5.50 -22.95 11.21
CA MET A 140 -5.51 -24.21 11.95
C MET A 140 -6.59 -24.27 13.04
N LEU A 141 -6.84 -23.14 13.72
CA LEU A 141 -7.80 -23.12 14.84
C LEU A 141 -9.24 -22.87 14.42
N PHE A 142 -9.47 -22.12 13.33
CA PHE A 142 -10.81 -21.60 13.00
C PHE A 142 -11.35 -22.02 11.63
N SER A 143 -10.61 -22.81 10.83
CA SER A 143 -11.11 -23.30 9.53
C SER A 143 -11.68 -24.71 9.60
N GLY A 144 -11.82 -25.28 10.79
CA GLY A 144 -12.49 -26.56 10.99
C GLY A 144 -13.96 -26.51 10.55
N GLY A 145 -14.33 -27.41 9.63
CA GLY A 145 -15.69 -27.46 9.08
C GLY A 145 -15.90 -26.69 7.78
N GLN A 146 -14.90 -25.98 7.26
CA GLN A 146 -14.94 -25.38 5.93
C GLN A 146 -14.52 -26.40 4.87
N SER A 147 -15.08 -26.30 3.65
CA SER A 147 -14.67 -27.17 2.56
C SER A 147 -13.25 -26.86 2.13
N THR A 148 -12.37 -27.85 2.23
CA THR A 148 -10.96 -27.75 1.84
C THR A 148 -10.70 -28.20 0.39
N GLY A 149 -11.74 -28.54 -0.37
CA GLY A 149 -11.59 -29.02 -1.76
C GLY A 149 -10.81 -30.34 -1.89
N GLY A 150 -10.64 -31.07 -0.77
CA GLY A 150 -9.85 -32.32 -0.72
C GLY A 150 -8.37 -32.11 -0.35
N PHE A 151 -7.92 -30.88 -0.15
CA PHE A 151 -6.57 -30.55 0.29
C PHE A 151 -6.43 -30.66 1.81
N ALA A 152 -5.22 -30.97 2.29
CA ALA A 152 -4.94 -30.92 3.72
C ALA A 152 -4.94 -29.46 4.21
N ILE A 153 -5.52 -29.24 5.39
CA ILE A 153 -5.63 -27.88 5.93
C ILE A 153 -4.24 -27.26 6.22
N GLU A 154 -3.27 -28.08 6.54
CA GLU A 154 -1.88 -27.71 6.76
C GLU A 154 -1.23 -27.14 5.49
N ASP A 155 -1.49 -27.77 4.34
CA ASP A 155 -0.95 -27.34 3.05
C ASP A 155 -1.59 -26.02 2.63
N ILE A 156 -2.89 -25.86 2.84
CA ILE A 156 -3.60 -24.61 2.61
C ILE A 156 -3.05 -23.51 3.51
N ALA A 157 -2.86 -23.80 4.81
CA ALA A 157 -2.35 -22.84 5.77
C ALA A 157 -0.93 -22.39 5.39
N LEU A 158 -0.07 -23.34 5.00
CA LEU A 158 1.29 -23.04 4.56
C LEU A 158 1.30 -22.20 3.27
N ALA A 159 0.52 -22.58 2.28
CA ALA A 159 0.43 -21.86 1.00
C ALA A 159 0.00 -20.39 1.21
N ILE A 160 -1.05 -20.16 2.01
CA ILE A 160 -1.55 -18.82 2.32
C ILE A 160 -0.52 -18.03 3.14
N ALA A 161 0.13 -18.67 4.12
CA ALA A 161 1.14 -18.02 4.95
C ALA A 161 2.37 -17.59 4.14
N VAL A 162 2.84 -18.43 3.21
CA VAL A 162 3.95 -18.11 2.31
C VAL A 162 3.57 -16.97 1.37
N ALA A 163 2.38 -17.01 0.77
CA ALA A 163 1.90 -15.92 -0.07
C ALA A 163 1.85 -14.59 0.70
N LEU A 164 1.31 -14.62 1.91
CA LEU A 164 1.24 -13.47 2.79
C LEU A 164 2.63 -12.96 3.19
N PHE A 165 3.55 -13.86 3.51
CA PHE A 165 4.93 -13.51 3.84
C PHE A 165 5.62 -12.77 2.68
N ILE A 166 5.49 -13.28 1.47
CA ILE A 166 6.06 -12.66 0.26
C ILE A 166 5.41 -11.29 0.02
N GLN A 167 4.07 -11.23 0.06
CA GLN A 167 3.33 -9.99 -0.18
C GLN A 167 3.68 -8.89 0.82
N VAL A 168 3.71 -9.19 2.11
CA VAL A 168 4.06 -8.24 3.17
C VAL A 168 5.49 -7.77 3.02
N THR A 169 6.42 -8.68 2.70
CA THR A 169 7.84 -8.33 2.49
C THR A 169 8.00 -7.34 1.33
N ILE A 170 7.39 -7.64 0.19
CA ILE A 170 7.47 -6.78 -1.00
C ILE A 170 6.79 -5.44 -0.73
N SER A 171 5.58 -5.47 -0.19
CA SER A 171 4.78 -4.27 0.04
C SER A 171 5.44 -3.30 1.02
N THR A 172 5.98 -3.81 2.13
CA THR A 172 6.67 -2.99 3.14
C THR A 172 7.93 -2.36 2.55
N THR A 173 8.71 -3.14 1.82
CA THR A 173 9.94 -2.66 1.16
C THR A 173 9.62 -1.59 0.11
N LEU A 174 8.62 -1.81 -0.73
CA LEU A 174 8.16 -0.82 -1.71
C LEU A 174 7.62 0.44 -1.03
N GLY A 175 6.86 0.28 0.06
CA GLY A 175 6.36 1.39 0.86
C GLY A 175 7.48 2.30 1.35
N GLY A 176 8.59 1.73 1.80
CA GLY A 176 9.76 2.51 2.20
C GLY A 176 10.48 3.20 1.04
N LEU A 177 10.50 2.61 -0.16
CA LEU A 177 11.20 3.16 -1.32
C LEU A 177 10.41 4.20 -2.10
N LEU A 178 9.10 4.00 -2.24
CA LEU A 178 8.23 4.88 -3.06
C LEU A 178 8.33 6.36 -2.71
N PRO A 179 8.38 6.78 -1.43
CA PRO A 179 8.53 8.19 -1.07
C PRO A 179 9.84 8.80 -1.58
N ILE A 180 10.91 8.03 -1.56
CA ILE A 180 12.23 8.48 -2.04
C ILE A 180 12.21 8.64 -3.56
N ILE A 181 11.59 7.70 -4.26
CA ILE A 181 11.42 7.73 -5.71
C ILE A 181 10.54 8.93 -6.11
N ALA A 182 9.38 9.11 -5.44
CA ALA A 182 8.50 10.25 -5.70
C ALA A 182 9.24 11.58 -5.54
N ARG A 183 9.99 11.75 -4.44
CA ARG A 183 10.80 12.94 -4.19
C ARG A 183 11.94 13.12 -5.21
N ALA A 184 12.53 12.03 -5.71
CA ALA A 184 13.54 12.10 -6.76
C ALA A 184 12.95 12.56 -8.10
N CYS A 185 11.71 12.16 -8.38
CA CYS A 185 10.92 12.62 -9.54
C CYS A 185 10.29 14.01 -9.37
N LYS A 186 10.58 14.70 -8.26
CA LYS A 186 10.00 16.01 -7.92
C LYS A 186 8.47 15.98 -7.73
N LEU A 187 7.92 14.83 -7.39
CA LEU A 187 6.52 14.63 -7.03
C LEU A 187 6.36 14.71 -5.52
N ASP A 188 5.16 15.10 -5.07
CA ASP A 188 4.85 15.13 -3.64
C ASP A 188 4.60 13.70 -3.11
N PRO A 189 5.47 13.17 -2.24
CA PRO A 189 5.29 11.83 -1.70
C PRO A 189 4.02 11.68 -0.87
N ALA A 190 3.58 12.75 -0.17
CA ALA A 190 2.43 12.69 0.72
C ALA A 190 1.11 12.47 -0.06
N VAL A 191 1.04 13.00 -1.28
CA VAL A 191 -0.16 12.88 -2.12
C VAL A 191 -0.15 11.60 -2.95
N LEU A 192 1.02 11.25 -3.51
CA LEU A 192 1.13 10.23 -4.55
C LEU A 192 1.31 8.81 -3.98
N VAL A 193 2.09 8.65 -2.91
CA VAL A 193 2.59 7.33 -2.50
C VAL A 193 1.47 6.40 -2.06
N SER A 194 0.54 6.88 -1.24
CA SER A 194 -0.49 6.02 -0.67
C SER A 194 -1.42 5.39 -1.73
N PRO A 195 -1.98 6.14 -2.69
CA PRO A 195 -2.85 5.57 -3.72
C PRO A 195 -2.10 4.68 -4.72
N VAL A 196 -0.88 5.08 -5.11
CA VAL A 196 -0.05 4.26 -6.02
C VAL A 196 0.34 2.96 -5.36
N LEU A 197 0.77 3.01 -4.10
CA LEU A 197 1.12 1.83 -3.32
C LEU A 197 -0.07 0.88 -3.19
N ALA A 198 -1.26 1.39 -2.87
CA ALA A 198 -2.47 0.57 -2.77
C ALA A 198 -2.74 -0.19 -4.07
N SER A 199 -2.69 0.48 -5.23
CA SER A 199 -2.90 -0.18 -6.52
C SER A 199 -1.84 -1.23 -6.84
N ILE A 200 -0.56 -0.95 -6.55
CA ILE A 200 0.52 -1.92 -6.76
C ILE A 200 0.32 -3.13 -5.86
N VAL A 201 -0.03 -2.90 -4.60
CA VAL A 201 -0.24 -3.96 -3.61
C VAL A 201 -1.44 -4.84 -3.94
N ASP A 202 -2.54 -4.25 -4.41
CA ASP A 202 -3.72 -5.01 -4.83
C ASP A 202 -3.42 -5.92 -6.02
N ILE A 203 -2.75 -5.38 -7.04
CA ILE A 203 -2.38 -6.15 -8.24
C ILE A 203 -1.36 -7.25 -7.90
N SER A 204 -0.26 -6.88 -7.26
CA SER A 204 0.80 -7.84 -6.90
C SER A 204 0.31 -8.86 -5.88
N GLY A 205 -0.53 -8.44 -4.93
CA GLY A 205 -1.07 -9.31 -3.89
C GLY A 205 -1.91 -10.44 -4.44
N MET A 206 -2.82 -10.14 -5.35
CA MET A 206 -3.64 -11.17 -5.98
C MET A 206 -2.80 -12.10 -6.84
N TRP A 207 -1.87 -11.55 -7.64
CA TRP A 207 -0.99 -12.37 -8.46
C TRP A 207 -0.10 -13.31 -7.64
N ILE A 208 0.58 -12.78 -6.62
CA ILE A 208 1.44 -13.58 -5.71
C ILE A 208 0.59 -14.63 -5.00
N TYR A 209 -0.57 -14.24 -4.48
CA TYR A 209 -1.45 -15.11 -3.74
C TYR A 209 -1.82 -16.36 -4.54
N PHE A 210 -2.41 -16.17 -5.71
CA PHE A 210 -2.84 -17.31 -6.53
C PHE A 210 -1.67 -18.10 -7.10
N THR A 211 -0.59 -17.44 -7.53
CA THR A 211 0.60 -18.14 -8.04
C THR A 211 1.20 -19.06 -6.98
N VAL A 212 1.36 -18.55 -5.75
CA VAL A 212 1.94 -19.34 -4.65
C VAL A 212 1.00 -20.48 -4.25
N VAL A 213 -0.29 -20.20 -4.12
CA VAL A 213 -1.28 -21.22 -3.75
C VAL A 213 -1.35 -22.33 -4.80
N ASN A 214 -1.42 -21.98 -6.09
CA ASN A 214 -1.44 -22.98 -7.17
C ASN A 214 -0.18 -23.82 -7.17
N TYR A 215 0.98 -23.21 -6.97
CA TYR A 215 2.25 -23.93 -6.91
C TYR A 215 2.30 -24.92 -5.74
N PHE A 216 1.87 -24.50 -4.54
CA PHE A 216 1.91 -25.36 -3.34
C PHE A 216 0.87 -26.47 -3.36
N LEU A 217 -0.32 -26.20 -3.88
CA LEU A 217 -1.42 -27.17 -3.91
C LEU A 217 -1.45 -28.00 -5.20
N GLY A 218 -0.59 -27.69 -6.18
CA GLY A 218 -0.57 -28.41 -7.46
C GLY A 218 -1.85 -28.22 -8.28
N ILE A 219 -2.50 -27.07 -8.14
CA ILE A 219 -3.68 -26.70 -8.92
C ILE A 219 -3.16 -26.12 -10.25
N ALA A 220 -3.46 -26.80 -11.35
CA ALA A 220 -3.02 -26.39 -12.69
C ALA A 220 -4.07 -25.54 -13.41
#